data_063901a49c273f22223157eb8241bf22
#
_entry.id   063901a49c273f22223157eb8241bf22
#
_cell.length_a   1.000
_cell.length_b   1.000
_cell.length_c   1.000
_cell.angle_alpha   90.00
_cell.angle_beta   90.00
_cell.angle_gamma   90.00
#
_symmetry.space_group_name_H-M   'P 1'
#
loop_
_entity.id
_entity.type
_entity.pdbx_description
1 polymer ?
#
loop_
_entity_poly.entity_id
_entity_poly.type
_entity_poly.pdbx_seq_one_letter_code
_entity_poly.pdbx_strand_id
1 'polypeptide(L)'
;LHSHGRSMKTTKEDMIGLVKAVEIYQGLDHDLITQRWQAEAASVVAAVAGIDGIDGAPGYAGYSDKIPVADLVIEPRVLGRDAADLAAALAAGDPSIRVAQDQQSLTINPQFLQTGEMDAVIARLLELLTA
;
A
#
# COMPACT_ATOMS: atom_id res chain seq x y z
N LEU A 1 -11.26 45.71 -9.90
CA LEU A 1 -9.96 45.01 -9.87
C LEU A 1 -10.10 43.70 -9.06
N HIS A 2 -10.28 42.59 -9.75
CA HIS A 2 -10.23 41.27 -9.07
C HIS A 2 -8.77 40.86 -8.96
N SER A 3 -8.23 40.83 -7.73
CA SER A 3 -6.85 40.37 -7.49
C SER A 3 -6.75 38.89 -7.81
N HIS A 4 -5.67 38.49 -8.50
CA HIS A 4 -5.38 37.10 -8.89
C HIS A 4 -5.30 36.14 -7.70
N GLY A 5 -5.09 36.61 -6.46
CA GLY A 5 -5.02 35.80 -5.25
C GLY A 5 -6.36 35.53 -4.55
N ARG A 6 -7.49 35.99 -5.11
CA ARG A 6 -8.79 35.86 -4.41
C ARG A 6 -9.31 34.42 -4.34
N SER A 7 -8.96 33.61 -5.33
CA SER A 7 -9.25 32.17 -5.36
C SER A 7 -8.32 31.33 -4.46
N MET A 8 -7.24 31.92 -3.95
CA MET A 8 -6.26 31.27 -3.06
C MET A 8 -6.41 31.68 -1.60
N LYS A 9 -7.58 32.22 -1.23
CA LYS A 9 -7.85 32.57 0.17
C LYS A 9 -7.98 31.31 1.00
N THR A 10 -7.17 31.23 2.06
CA THR A 10 -7.22 30.21 3.08
C THR A 10 -8.00 30.73 4.28
N THR A 11 -8.84 29.94 4.88
CA THR A 11 -9.55 30.32 6.11
C THR A 11 -8.61 30.21 7.32
N LYS A 12 -9.00 30.84 8.43
CA LYS A 12 -8.23 30.70 9.69
C LYS A 12 -8.26 29.27 10.19
N GLU A 13 -9.37 28.57 9.98
CA GLU A 13 -9.56 27.17 10.34
C GLU A 13 -8.60 26.29 9.56
N ASP A 14 -8.45 26.51 8.25
CA ASP A 14 -7.50 25.76 7.42
C ASP A 14 -6.05 25.98 7.88
N MET A 15 -5.71 27.24 8.22
CA MET A 15 -4.37 27.57 8.73
C MET A 15 -4.09 26.88 10.07
N ILE A 16 -5.04 26.91 11.01
CA ILE A 16 -4.91 26.25 12.31
C ILE A 16 -4.80 24.73 12.11
N GLY A 17 -5.65 24.15 11.25
CA GLY A 17 -5.63 22.73 10.90
C GLY A 17 -4.28 22.30 10.34
N LEU A 18 -3.71 23.09 9.41
CA LEU A 18 -2.39 22.80 8.84
C LEU A 18 -1.28 22.89 9.89
N VAL A 19 -1.26 23.93 10.73
CA VAL A 19 -0.27 24.05 11.82
C VAL A 19 -0.35 22.84 12.72
N LYS A 20 -1.56 22.41 13.12
CA LYS A 20 -1.75 21.24 13.97
C LYS A 20 -1.28 19.95 13.30
N ALA A 21 -1.55 19.78 12.01
CA ALA A 21 -1.07 18.63 11.25
C ALA A 21 0.46 18.59 11.20
N VAL A 22 1.12 19.73 11.01
CA VAL A 22 2.59 19.83 11.03
C VAL A 22 3.16 19.50 12.41
N GLU A 23 2.56 20.01 13.49
CA GLU A 23 2.97 19.68 14.86
C GLU A 23 2.88 18.17 15.12
N ILE A 24 1.77 17.53 14.73
CA ILE A 24 1.59 16.08 14.85
C ILE A 24 2.66 15.35 14.06
N TYR A 25 2.86 15.73 12.79
CA TYR A 25 3.84 15.11 11.90
C TYR A 25 5.27 15.20 12.45
N GLN A 26 5.66 16.36 12.99
CA GLN A 26 6.99 16.54 13.62
C GLN A 26 7.17 15.73 14.90
N GLY A 27 6.08 15.37 15.58
CA GLY A 27 6.10 14.53 16.77
C GLY A 27 6.12 13.03 16.47
N LEU A 28 5.99 12.60 15.21
CA LEU A 28 6.05 11.19 14.84
C LEU A 28 7.50 10.68 14.82
N ASP A 29 7.67 9.45 15.27
CA ASP A 29 8.91 8.70 15.05
C ASP A 29 8.89 8.08 13.64
N HIS A 30 9.46 8.81 12.68
CA HIS A 30 9.47 8.40 11.27
C HIS A 30 10.32 7.15 11.02
N ASP A 31 11.35 6.92 11.83
CA ASP A 31 12.19 5.72 11.70
C ASP A 31 11.40 4.49 12.16
N LEU A 32 10.69 4.58 13.27
CA LEU A 32 9.83 3.50 13.76
C LEU A 32 8.69 3.18 12.77
N ILE A 33 8.09 4.22 12.18
CA ILE A 33 7.05 4.05 11.15
C ILE A 33 7.62 3.32 9.92
N THR A 34 8.78 3.71 9.44
CA THR A 34 9.45 3.08 8.29
C THR A 34 9.82 1.62 8.59
N GLN A 35 10.32 1.33 9.79
CA GLN A 35 10.62 -0.04 10.23
C GLN A 35 9.35 -0.91 10.26
N ARG A 36 8.23 -0.37 10.72
CA ARG A 36 6.94 -1.08 10.67
C ARG A 36 6.55 -1.44 9.25
N TRP A 37 6.56 -0.47 8.32
CA TRP A 37 6.25 -0.73 6.92
C TRP A 37 7.19 -1.76 6.29
N GLN A 38 8.47 -1.71 6.64
CA GLN A 38 9.45 -2.69 6.16
C GLN A 38 9.13 -4.11 6.67
N ALA A 39 8.76 -4.24 7.92
CA ALA A 39 8.37 -5.52 8.51
C ALA A 39 7.06 -6.05 7.88
N GLU A 40 6.06 -5.19 7.66
CA GLU A 40 4.79 -5.53 7.02
C GLU A 40 5.00 -5.96 5.55
N ALA A 41 5.82 -5.23 4.78
CA ALA A 41 6.15 -5.62 3.42
C ALA A 41 6.91 -6.97 3.38
N ALA A 42 7.85 -7.18 4.29
CA ALA A 42 8.58 -8.44 4.40
C ALA A 42 7.64 -9.62 4.77
N SER A 43 6.64 -9.40 5.60
CA SER A 43 5.66 -10.44 5.94
C SER A 43 4.82 -10.88 4.75
N VAL A 44 4.46 -9.98 3.84
CA VAL A 44 3.80 -10.32 2.57
C VAL A 44 4.69 -11.18 1.70
N VAL A 45 5.96 -10.77 1.51
CA VAL A 45 6.93 -11.55 0.72
C VAL A 45 7.11 -12.95 1.30
N ALA A 46 7.23 -13.05 2.62
CA ALA A 46 7.35 -14.35 3.30
C ALA A 46 6.08 -15.22 3.15
N ALA A 47 4.91 -14.60 3.17
CA ALA A 47 3.64 -15.32 3.05
C ALA A 47 3.43 -15.96 1.67
N VAL A 48 3.94 -15.36 0.60
CA VAL A 48 3.82 -15.91 -0.76
C VAL A 48 4.98 -16.82 -1.14
N ALA A 49 6.02 -16.89 -0.30
CA ALA A 49 7.20 -17.72 -0.56
C ALA A 49 6.83 -19.20 -0.70
N GLY A 50 7.21 -19.80 -1.82
CA GLY A 50 6.94 -21.22 -2.10
C GLY A 50 5.57 -21.49 -2.73
N ILE A 51 4.80 -20.47 -3.09
CA ILE A 51 3.60 -20.62 -3.91
C ILE A 51 4.02 -20.55 -5.39
N ASP A 52 3.71 -21.60 -6.16
CA ASP A 52 4.03 -21.64 -7.58
C ASP A 52 3.27 -20.56 -8.36
N GLY A 53 3.98 -19.84 -9.22
CA GLY A 53 3.40 -18.81 -10.09
C GLY A 53 3.32 -17.41 -9.49
N ILE A 54 3.87 -17.20 -8.30
CA ILE A 54 4.05 -15.87 -7.72
C ILE A 54 5.43 -15.75 -7.08
N ASP A 55 6.10 -14.64 -7.32
CA ASP A 55 7.40 -14.30 -6.73
C ASP A 55 7.30 -12.95 -6.02
N GLY A 56 7.66 -12.94 -4.75
CA GLY A 56 7.62 -11.75 -3.91
C GLY A 56 9.01 -11.17 -3.67
N ALA A 57 9.17 -9.88 -3.87
CA ALA A 57 10.40 -9.16 -3.58
C ALA A 57 10.12 -7.86 -2.79
N PRO A 58 11.05 -7.46 -1.90
CA PRO A 58 10.97 -6.15 -1.29
C PRO A 58 11.29 -5.07 -2.34
N GLY A 59 10.52 -3.99 -2.32
CA GLY A 59 10.69 -2.85 -3.20
C GLY A 59 10.46 -1.53 -2.48
N TYR A 60 10.40 -0.45 -3.24
CA TYR A 60 10.03 0.87 -2.76
C TYR A 60 8.93 1.46 -3.65
N ALA A 61 8.05 2.24 -3.05
CA ALA A 61 6.99 2.92 -3.80
C ALA A 61 7.60 3.79 -4.91
N GLY A 62 7.05 3.70 -6.13
CA GLY A 62 7.63 4.36 -7.31
C GLY A 62 7.77 5.88 -7.22
N TYR A 63 7.13 6.50 -6.23
CA TYR A 63 7.21 7.94 -5.94
C TYR A 63 8.11 8.26 -4.73
N SER A 64 8.70 7.27 -4.04
CA SER A 64 9.54 7.47 -2.87
C SER A 64 10.45 6.28 -2.59
N ASP A 65 11.72 6.54 -2.42
CA ASP A 65 12.74 5.58 -1.98
C ASP A 65 12.71 5.29 -0.44
N LYS A 66 11.75 5.89 0.26
CA LYS A 66 11.60 5.76 1.72
C LYS A 66 10.38 4.96 2.16
N ILE A 67 9.53 4.55 1.22
CA ILE A 67 8.31 3.81 1.53
C ILE A 67 8.48 2.37 1.05
N PRO A 68 8.81 1.42 1.95
CA PRO A 68 8.94 0.01 1.62
C PRO A 68 7.59 -0.56 1.15
N VAL A 69 7.64 -1.41 0.14
CA VAL A 69 6.50 -2.13 -0.43
C VAL A 69 6.86 -3.58 -0.66
N ALA A 70 5.87 -4.43 -0.83
CA ALA A 70 6.05 -5.77 -1.37
C ALA A 70 5.60 -5.78 -2.83
N ASP A 71 6.52 -6.09 -3.74
CA ASP A 71 6.23 -6.30 -5.15
C ASP A 71 6.06 -7.80 -5.41
N LEU A 72 4.91 -8.17 -5.98
CA LEU A 72 4.53 -9.54 -6.26
C LEU A 72 4.43 -9.72 -7.78
N VAL A 73 5.37 -10.43 -8.36
CA VAL A 73 5.37 -10.77 -9.79
C VAL A 73 4.57 -12.05 -9.99
N ILE A 74 3.65 -12.04 -10.94
CA ILE A 74 2.72 -13.12 -11.20
C ILE A 74 3.04 -13.76 -12.54
N GLU A 75 3.14 -15.09 -12.54
CA GLU A 75 3.24 -15.91 -13.76
C GLU A 75 1.86 -16.52 -14.07
N PRO A 76 1.06 -15.89 -14.97
CA PRO A 76 -0.33 -16.28 -15.19
C PRO A 76 -0.50 -17.71 -15.71
N ARG A 77 0.52 -18.24 -16.42
CA ARG A 77 0.47 -19.60 -16.96
C ARG A 77 0.57 -20.67 -15.88
N VAL A 78 1.18 -20.33 -14.75
CA VAL A 78 1.35 -21.24 -13.61
C VAL A 78 0.23 -21.04 -12.62
N LEU A 79 -0.07 -19.78 -12.25
CA LEU A 79 -1.09 -19.44 -11.27
C LEU A 79 -2.53 -19.58 -11.81
N GLY A 80 -2.72 -19.56 -13.15
CA GLY A 80 -4.06 -19.59 -13.77
C GLY A 80 -4.84 -18.28 -13.70
N ARG A 81 -4.25 -17.22 -13.14
CA ARG A 81 -4.82 -15.87 -12.99
C ARG A 81 -3.75 -14.84 -13.27
N ASP A 82 -4.12 -13.69 -13.77
CA ASP A 82 -3.21 -12.56 -13.94
C ASP A 82 -3.32 -11.55 -12.78
N ALA A 83 -2.48 -10.51 -12.83
CA ALA A 83 -2.45 -9.46 -11.81
C ALA A 83 -3.77 -8.69 -11.71
N ALA A 84 -4.45 -8.47 -12.86
CA ALA A 84 -5.71 -7.76 -12.89
C ALA A 84 -6.84 -8.57 -12.24
N ASP A 85 -6.89 -9.88 -12.50
CA ASP A 85 -7.85 -10.79 -11.89
C ASP A 85 -7.69 -10.83 -10.37
N LEU A 86 -6.45 -10.92 -9.89
CA LEU A 86 -6.16 -10.92 -8.45
C LEU A 86 -6.52 -9.58 -7.80
N ALA A 87 -6.17 -8.46 -8.41
CA ALA A 87 -6.52 -7.14 -7.92
C ALA A 87 -8.04 -6.93 -7.86
N ALA A 88 -8.77 -7.39 -8.89
CA ALA A 88 -10.22 -7.34 -8.93
C ALA A 88 -10.86 -8.22 -7.82
N ALA A 89 -10.32 -9.42 -7.61
CA ALA A 89 -10.80 -10.33 -6.56
C ALA A 89 -10.52 -9.79 -5.14
N LEU A 90 -9.37 -9.15 -4.91
CA LEU A 90 -9.05 -8.46 -3.67
C LEU A 90 -10.01 -7.29 -3.43
N ALA A 91 -10.28 -6.48 -4.45
CA ALA A 91 -11.18 -5.33 -4.36
C ALA A 91 -12.65 -5.72 -4.16
N ALA A 92 -13.07 -6.88 -4.66
CA ALA A 92 -14.42 -7.41 -4.51
C ALA A 92 -14.66 -8.15 -3.18
N GLY A 93 -13.61 -8.34 -2.37
CA GLY A 93 -13.68 -9.04 -1.08
C GLY A 93 -14.30 -8.21 0.03
N ASP A 94 -14.46 -8.87 1.18
CA ASP A 94 -14.83 -8.22 2.44
C ASP A 94 -13.79 -8.64 3.51
N PRO A 95 -12.94 -7.70 3.97
CA PRO A 95 -12.85 -6.30 3.54
C PRO A 95 -12.39 -6.13 2.09
N SER A 96 -12.80 -5.02 1.46
CA SER A 96 -12.32 -4.64 0.12
C SER A 96 -10.88 -4.16 0.21
N ILE A 97 -9.96 -4.83 -0.49
CA ILE A 97 -8.53 -4.52 -0.50
C ILE A 97 -8.14 -3.98 -1.88
N ARG A 98 -7.64 -2.75 -1.90
CA ARG A 98 -7.18 -2.12 -3.14
C ARG A 98 -5.67 -2.08 -3.18
N VAL A 99 -5.10 -2.61 -4.26
CA VAL A 99 -3.67 -2.70 -4.51
C VAL A 99 -3.31 -1.98 -5.79
N ALA A 100 -2.09 -1.49 -5.88
CA ALA A 100 -1.55 -1.04 -7.17
C ALA A 100 -1.19 -2.25 -8.01
N GLN A 101 -1.41 -2.15 -9.32
CA GLN A 101 -1.11 -3.22 -10.27
C GLN A 101 -0.51 -2.66 -11.55
N ASP A 102 0.27 -3.46 -12.23
CA ASP A 102 0.61 -3.32 -13.62
C ASP A 102 0.30 -4.62 -14.39
N GLN A 103 0.92 -4.83 -15.58
CA GLN A 103 0.59 -5.97 -16.44
C GLN A 103 0.86 -7.34 -15.80
N GLN A 104 1.88 -7.44 -14.94
CA GLN A 104 2.35 -8.71 -14.38
C GLN A 104 2.62 -8.65 -12.87
N SER A 105 2.39 -7.54 -12.22
CA SER A 105 2.70 -7.40 -10.80
C SER A 105 1.61 -6.70 -10.00
N LEU A 106 1.59 -7.03 -8.71
CA LEU A 106 0.85 -6.32 -7.67
C LEU A 106 1.85 -5.67 -6.73
N THR A 107 1.58 -4.44 -6.32
CA THR A 107 2.35 -3.76 -5.28
C THR A 107 1.48 -3.59 -4.04
N ILE A 108 1.91 -4.21 -2.94
CA ILE A 108 1.29 -4.06 -1.62
C ILE A 108 2.02 -2.97 -0.86
N ASN A 109 1.32 -1.86 -0.60
CA ASN A 109 1.87 -0.70 0.08
C ASN A 109 1.30 -0.58 1.50
N PRO A 110 2.11 -0.75 2.56
CA PRO A 110 1.64 -0.71 3.95
C PRO A 110 1.39 0.72 4.47
N GLN A 111 1.78 1.77 3.74
CA GLN A 111 1.79 3.15 4.21
C GLN A 111 0.44 3.62 4.79
N PHE A 112 -0.67 3.16 4.22
CA PHE A 112 -2.02 3.60 4.61
C PHE A 112 -2.74 2.61 5.52
N LEU A 113 -2.10 1.49 5.86
CA LEU A 113 -2.69 0.47 6.71
C LEU A 113 -2.53 0.82 8.20
N GLN A 114 -3.57 0.50 8.96
CA GLN A 114 -3.53 0.54 10.40
C GLN A 114 -2.88 -0.73 10.96
N THR A 115 -2.49 -0.69 12.23
CA THR A 115 -1.91 -1.86 12.91
C THR A 115 -2.87 -3.06 12.84
N GLY A 116 -2.39 -4.20 12.34
CA GLY A 116 -3.15 -5.44 12.19
C GLY A 116 -3.91 -5.60 10.88
N GLU A 117 -4.05 -4.56 10.06
CA GLU A 117 -4.74 -4.69 8.77
C GLU A 117 -3.93 -5.48 7.75
N MET A 118 -2.60 -5.50 7.87
CA MET A 118 -1.75 -6.31 6.99
C MET A 118 -2.05 -7.81 7.13
N ASP A 119 -2.41 -8.29 8.32
CA ASP A 119 -2.79 -9.69 8.53
C ASP A 119 -4.02 -10.06 7.70
N ALA A 120 -5.01 -9.16 7.61
CA ALA A 120 -6.20 -9.36 6.78
C ALA A 120 -5.84 -9.35 5.28
N VAL A 121 -4.92 -8.47 4.85
CA VAL A 121 -4.41 -8.46 3.47
C VAL A 121 -3.75 -9.79 3.12
N ILE A 122 -2.85 -10.28 3.98
CA ILE A 122 -2.14 -11.56 3.78
C ILE A 122 -3.12 -12.72 3.75
N ALA A 123 -4.05 -12.80 4.71
CA ALA A 123 -5.03 -13.88 4.77
C ALA A 123 -5.86 -13.95 3.48
N ARG A 124 -6.36 -12.80 3.02
CA ARG A 124 -7.16 -12.74 1.78
C ARG A 124 -6.34 -13.06 0.54
N LEU A 125 -5.09 -12.60 0.47
CA LEU A 125 -4.20 -12.93 -0.62
C LEU A 125 -3.95 -14.44 -0.70
N LEU A 126 -3.65 -15.09 0.41
CA LEU A 126 -3.43 -16.54 0.48
C LEU A 126 -4.68 -17.34 0.10
N GLU A 127 -5.88 -16.94 0.53
CA GLU A 127 -7.13 -17.57 0.09
C GLU A 127 -7.25 -17.56 -1.45
N LEU A 128 -6.92 -16.45 -2.09
CA LEU A 128 -7.02 -16.31 -3.55
C LEU A 128 -5.94 -17.07 -4.31
N LEU A 129 -4.76 -17.25 -3.70
CA LEU A 129 -3.62 -17.95 -4.30
C LEU A 129 -3.70 -19.47 -4.13
N THR A 130 -4.43 -19.95 -3.12
CA THR A 130 -4.51 -21.38 -2.80
C THR A 130 -5.88 -22.01 -3.16
N ALA A 131 -6.81 -21.20 -3.64
CA ALA A 131 -8.11 -21.65 -4.14
C ALA A 131 -7.98 -22.13 -5.58
#